data_a062b2c55a26bedc2943ed9726e3adef
#
_entry.id   a062b2c55a26bedc2943ed9726e3adef
#
_cell.length_a   1.000
_cell.length_b   1.000
_cell.length_c   1.000
_cell.angle_alpha   90.00
_cell.angle_beta   90.00
_cell.angle_gamma   90.00
#
_symmetry.space_group_name_H-M   'P 1'
#
loop_
_entity.id
_entity.type
_entity.pdbx_description
1 polymer ?
#
loop_
_entity_poly.entity_id
_entity_poly.type
_entity_poly.pdbx_seq_one_letter_code
_entity_poly.pdbx_strand_id
1 'polypeptide(L)'
;MQGSSKKFSKEKLHQIEDTLSEETEFAKEYLRGLFDPPKTSPLKSIQQQLDEQDNQIDELMVFAHRDTEKAVELFLNECLPEERLKVEEIFFKAVSRLGEITGKFDAHSITLEECECLEEIAKRKLIGHDYYNGSHMYRFIIQLNGFFSEAWVGWALCEQELGNWEAVDLIYQMALEFMPYDYYIILFAADFYISINRKEKAIAILEKGKQQLITDHLENSQSFKEIQESLKSVV
;
A
#
# COMPACT_ATOMS: atom_id res chain seq x y z
N MET A 1 -7.61 39.06 9.60
CA MET A 1 -6.39 38.66 8.89
C MET A 1 -6.77 37.53 7.95
N GLN A 2 -6.91 37.81 6.67
CA GLN A 2 -7.26 36.80 5.66
C GLN A 2 -5.98 36.00 5.37
N GLY A 3 -5.95 34.73 5.81
CA GLY A 3 -4.90 33.80 5.47
C GLY A 3 -4.96 33.46 4.00
N SER A 4 -3.98 33.90 3.25
CA SER A 4 -3.74 33.50 1.88
C SER A 4 -3.46 31.99 1.87
N SER A 5 -4.47 31.19 1.59
CA SER A 5 -4.32 29.81 1.14
C SER A 5 -3.51 29.86 -0.15
N LYS A 6 -2.19 29.62 -0.07
CA LYS A 6 -1.38 29.38 -1.25
C LYS A 6 -1.89 28.11 -1.90
N LYS A 7 -2.75 28.25 -2.91
CA LYS A 7 -3.04 27.14 -3.83
C LYS A 7 -1.71 26.63 -4.33
N PHE A 8 -1.52 25.31 -4.28
CA PHE A 8 -0.46 24.63 -5.01
C PHE A 8 -0.40 25.23 -6.40
N SER A 9 0.75 25.77 -6.82
CA SER A 9 0.78 26.50 -8.10
C SER A 9 0.46 25.50 -9.20
N LYS A 10 -0.36 25.91 -10.17
CA LYS A 10 -0.69 25.06 -11.34
C LYS A 10 0.56 24.53 -12.05
N GLU A 11 1.66 25.28 -11.99
CA GLU A 11 2.97 24.88 -12.52
C GLU A 11 3.59 23.68 -11.79
N LYS A 12 3.47 23.61 -10.45
CA LYS A 12 3.96 22.45 -9.68
C LYS A 12 3.11 21.21 -9.91
N LEU A 13 1.79 21.37 -10.05
CA LEU A 13 0.91 20.26 -10.43
C LEU A 13 1.26 19.76 -11.85
N HIS A 14 1.50 20.65 -12.78
CA HIS A 14 1.87 20.30 -14.15
C HIS A 14 3.24 19.59 -14.22
N GLN A 15 4.22 20.01 -13.42
CA GLN A 15 5.50 19.30 -13.30
C GLN A 15 5.33 17.87 -12.72
N ILE A 16 4.41 17.68 -11.77
CA ILE A 16 4.07 16.37 -11.22
C ILE A 16 3.41 15.50 -12.31
N GLU A 17 2.47 16.07 -13.07
CA GLU A 17 1.79 15.38 -14.18
C GLU A 17 2.75 14.97 -15.29
N ASP A 18 3.68 15.85 -15.68
CA ASP A 18 4.69 15.57 -16.71
C ASP A 18 5.66 14.45 -16.27
N THR A 19 6.14 14.51 -15.03
CA THR A 19 7.02 13.48 -14.46
C THR A 19 6.30 12.14 -14.37
N LEU A 20 5.04 12.10 -13.92
CA LEU A 20 4.22 10.89 -13.87
C LEU A 20 3.94 10.31 -15.27
N SER A 21 3.89 11.14 -16.32
CA SER A 21 3.65 10.66 -17.69
C SER A 21 4.85 9.92 -18.29
N GLU A 22 6.08 10.36 -18.02
CA GLU A 22 7.31 9.67 -18.47
C GLU A 22 7.50 8.33 -17.76
N GLU A 23 7.09 8.24 -16.49
CA GLU A 23 7.15 7.01 -15.70
C GLU A 23 6.06 6.01 -16.06
N THR A 24 4.97 6.48 -16.66
CA THR A 24 3.85 5.64 -17.10
C THR A 24 4.32 4.55 -18.05
N GLU A 25 5.23 4.85 -18.99
CA GLU A 25 5.73 3.85 -19.94
C GLU A 25 6.62 2.78 -19.27
N PHE A 26 7.46 3.17 -18.30
CA PHE A 26 8.26 2.22 -17.54
C PHE A 26 7.38 1.32 -16.65
N ALA A 27 6.40 1.92 -15.97
CA ALA A 27 5.44 1.16 -15.16
C ALA A 27 4.62 0.19 -16.01
N LYS A 28 4.22 0.59 -17.22
CA LYS A 28 3.54 -0.28 -18.19
C LYS A 28 4.43 -1.46 -18.61
N GLU A 29 5.70 -1.21 -18.88
CA GLU A 29 6.64 -2.28 -19.28
C GLU A 29 6.87 -3.27 -18.13
N TYR A 30 6.99 -2.78 -16.88
CA TYR A 30 7.05 -3.61 -15.68
C TYR A 30 5.78 -4.44 -15.50
N LEU A 31 4.60 -3.81 -15.59
CA LEU A 31 3.32 -4.50 -15.48
C LEU A 31 3.14 -5.55 -16.58
N ARG A 32 3.56 -5.26 -17.83
CA ARG A 32 3.58 -6.27 -18.91
C ARG A 32 4.41 -7.50 -18.53
N GLY A 33 5.51 -7.30 -17.82
CA GLY A 33 6.37 -8.39 -17.33
C GLY A 33 5.72 -9.28 -16.27
N LEU A 34 4.68 -8.81 -15.58
CA LEU A 34 3.92 -9.59 -14.58
C LEU A 34 2.84 -10.47 -15.23
N PHE A 35 2.42 -10.18 -16.44
CA PHE A 35 1.45 -11.01 -17.16
C PHE A 35 2.11 -12.25 -17.75
N ASP A 36 1.41 -13.37 -17.71
CA ASP A 36 1.80 -14.57 -18.43
C ASP A 36 1.96 -14.24 -19.93
N PRO A 37 3.01 -14.74 -20.61
CA PRO A 37 3.16 -14.56 -22.05
C PRO A 37 1.93 -15.13 -22.78
N PRO A 38 1.49 -14.48 -23.87
CA PRO A 38 0.32 -14.92 -24.61
C PRO A 38 0.50 -16.35 -25.11
N LYS A 39 -0.48 -17.21 -24.86
CA LYS A 39 -0.47 -18.63 -25.22
C LYS A 39 -1.24 -18.84 -26.52
N THR A 40 -0.80 -19.78 -27.34
CA THR A 40 -1.59 -20.17 -28.51
C THR A 40 -2.97 -20.67 -28.11
N SER A 41 -4.01 -19.99 -28.59
CA SER A 41 -5.40 -20.28 -28.27
C SER A 41 -6.21 -20.41 -29.57
N PRO A 42 -7.11 -21.37 -29.69
CA PRO A 42 -8.02 -21.48 -30.84
C PRO A 42 -9.07 -20.37 -30.91
N LEU A 43 -9.25 -19.62 -29.80
CA LEU A 43 -10.30 -18.59 -29.66
C LEU A 43 -9.79 -17.17 -29.82
N LYS A 44 -8.48 -16.91 -29.57
CA LYS A 44 -7.89 -15.58 -29.62
C LYS A 44 -6.52 -15.63 -30.27
N SER A 45 -6.23 -14.69 -31.16
CA SER A 45 -4.87 -14.50 -31.68
C SER A 45 -3.94 -13.97 -30.60
N ILE A 46 -2.61 -14.15 -30.80
CA ILE A 46 -1.60 -13.56 -29.90
C ILE A 46 -1.76 -12.04 -29.84
N GLN A 47 -2.02 -11.37 -30.96
CA GLN A 47 -2.21 -9.93 -31.00
C GLN A 47 -3.43 -9.50 -30.17
N GLN A 48 -4.55 -10.20 -30.26
CA GLN A 48 -5.73 -9.90 -29.43
C GLN A 48 -5.47 -10.06 -27.93
N GLN A 49 -4.64 -11.04 -27.53
CA GLN A 49 -4.26 -11.21 -26.12
C GLN A 49 -3.34 -10.08 -25.65
N LEU A 50 -2.42 -9.62 -26.47
CA LEU A 50 -1.55 -8.48 -26.18
C LEU A 50 -2.37 -7.18 -26.06
N ASP A 51 -3.29 -6.93 -27.00
CA ASP A 51 -4.16 -5.76 -26.97
C ASP A 51 -5.05 -5.73 -25.72
N GLU A 52 -5.54 -6.89 -25.28
CA GLU A 52 -6.31 -7.02 -24.03
C GLU A 52 -5.45 -6.76 -22.79
N GLN A 53 -4.20 -7.25 -22.75
CA GLN A 53 -3.27 -6.97 -21.67
C GLN A 53 -2.93 -5.47 -21.61
N ASP A 54 -2.65 -4.84 -22.75
CA ASP A 54 -2.35 -3.40 -22.80
C ASP A 54 -3.54 -2.56 -22.33
N ASN A 55 -4.77 -2.91 -22.71
CA ASN A 55 -5.98 -2.24 -22.24
C ASN A 55 -6.15 -2.40 -20.71
N GLN A 56 -5.89 -3.59 -20.15
CA GLN A 56 -5.97 -3.81 -18.70
C GLN A 56 -4.90 -2.98 -17.97
N ILE A 57 -3.69 -2.89 -18.51
CA ILE A 57 -2.62 -2.06 -17.96
C ILE A 57 -3.01 -0.59 -17.98
N ASP A 58 -3.55 -0.08 -19.09
CA ASP A 58 -4.00 1.30 -19.19
C ASP A 58 -5.11 1.62 -18.20
N GLU A 59 -6.09 0.73 -18.00
CA GLU A 59 -7.14 0.89 -16.99
C GLU A 59 -6.55 0.92 -15.57
N LEU A 60 -5.59 0.04 -15.25
CA LEU A 60 -4.90 0.04 -13.95
C LEU A 60 -4.11 1.33 -13.71
N MET A 61 -3.43 1.84 -14.75
CA MET A 61 -2.67 3.10 -14.66
C MET A 61 -3.58 4.30 -14.43
N VAL A 62 -4.70 4.39 -15.16
CA VAL A 62 -5.70 5.46 -14.94
C VAL A 62 -6.29 5.39 -13.53
N PHE A 63 -6.57 4.18 -13.03
CA PHE A 63 -7.05 3.98 -11.68
C PHE A 63 -6.01 4.43 -10.64
N ALA A 64 -4.76 3.98 -10.78
CA ALA A 64 -3.68 4.34 -9.87
C ALA A 64 -3.43 5.85 -9.84
N HIS A 65 -3.47 6.51 -10.99
CA HIS A 65 -3.32 7.96 -11.08
C HIS A 65 -4.42 8.71 -10.32
N ARG A 66 -5.68 8.36 -10.56
CA ARG A 66 -6.84 8.96 -9.86
C ARG A 66 -6.79 8.71 -8.35
N ASP A 67 -6.35 7.53 -7.94
CA ASP A 67 -6.21 7.17 -6.54
C ASP A 67 -5.12 8.01 -5.86
N THR A 68 -4.00 8.22 -6.55
CA THR A 68 -2.91 9.08 -6.09
C THR A 68 -3.34 10.54 -5.96
N GLU A 69 -3.98 11.12 -6.97
CA GLU A 69 -4.51 12.49 -6.91
C GLU A 69 -5.47 12.67 -5.74
N LYS A 70 -6.39 11.72 -5.57
CA LYS A 70 -7.35 11.73 -4.46
C LYS A 70 -6.65 11.66 -3.10
N ALA A 71 -5.65 10.81 -2.95
CA ALA A 71 -4.91 10.67 -1.71
C ALA A 71 -4.13 11.95 -1.38
N VAL A 72 -3.43 12.54 -2.35
CA VAL A 72 -2.71 13.82 -2.18
C VAL A 72 -3.67 14.94 -1.73
N GLU A 73 -4.84 15.05 -2.37
CA GLU A 73 -5.87 16.02 -1.97
C GLU A 73 -6.32 15.79 -0.53
N LEU A 74 -6.56 14.53 -0.15
CA LEU A 74 -6.97 14.17 1.21
C LEU A 74 -5.91 14.54 2.25
N PHE A 75 -4.64 14.20 2.03
CA PHE A 75 -3.56 14.57 2.94
C PHE A 75 -3.45 16.08 3.11
N LEU A 76 -3.50 16.83 2.01
CA LEU A 76 -3.42 18.28 2.03
C LEU A 76 -4.63 18.95 2.72
N ASN A 77 -5.80 18.33 2.71
CA ASN A 77 -6.99 18.83 3.37
C ASN A 77 -7.05 18.46 4.86
N GLU A 78 -6.50 17.30 5.24
CA GLU A 78 -6.57 16.77 6.61
C GLU A 78 -5.36 17.19 7.47
N CYS A 79 -4.23 17.54 6.87
CA CYS A 79 -3.05 17.98 7.63
C CYS A 79 -3.34 19.29 8.38
N LEU A 80 -2.87 19.38 9.61
CA LEU A 80 -2.91 20.60 10.39
C LEU A 80 -2.00 21.68 9.74
N PRO A 81 -2.24 22.98 10.01
CA PRO A 81 -1.40 24.05 9.44
C PRO A 81 0.10 23.87 9.70
N GLU A 82 0.48 23.35 10.87
CA GLU A 82 1.86 23.06 11.25
C GLU A 82 2.47 21.85 10.54
N GLU A 83 1.65 20.89 10.11
CA GLU A 83 2.09 19.69 9.38
C GLU A 83 2.24 19.95 7.88
N ARG A 84 1.54 20.94 7.36
CA ARG A 84 1.39 21.22 5.93
C ARG A 84 2.70 21.27 5.16
N LEU A 85 3.67 21.99 5.71
CA LEU A 85 4.99 22.15 5.08
C LEU A 85 5.72 20.81 4.97
N LYS A 86 5.68 20.01 6.02
CA LYS A 86 6.31 18.69 6.05
C LYS A 86 5.65 17.73 5.04
N VAL A 87 4.33 17.74 4.95
CA VAL A 87 3.59 16.93 3.97
C VAL A 87 3.93 17.34 2.53
N GLU A 88 3.98 18.63 2.23
CA GLU A 88 4.36 19.14 0.91
C GLU A 88 5.82 18.78 0.56
N GLU A 89 6.74 18.81 1.52
CA GLU A 89 8.14 18.39 1.33
C GLU A 89 8.25 16.89 1.05
N ILE A 90 7.49 16.04 1.78
CA ILE A 90 7.45 14.60 1.54
C ILE A 90 6.97 14.31 0.12
N PHE A 91 5.89 14.95 -0.33
CA PHE A 91 5.34 14.73 -1.66
C PHE A 91 6.29 15.23 -2.75
N PHE A 92 6.92 16.39 -2.56
CA PHE A 92 7.91 16.90 -3.50
C PHE A 92 9.12 15.98 -3.62
N LYS A 93 9.61 15.44 -2.49
CA LYS A 93 10.72 14.49 -2.46
C LYS A 93 10.35 13.17 -3.13
N ALA A 94 9.14 12.65 -2.87
CA ALA A 94 8.65 11.44 -3.51
C ALA A 94 8.63 11.58 -5.04
N VAL A 95 8.05 12.67 -5.56
CA VAL A 95 7.99 12.96 -7.00
C VAL A 95 9.39 13.15 -7.59
N SER A 96 10.29 13.86 -6.90
CA SER A 96 11.66 14.09 -7.40
C SER A 96 12.46 12.79 -7.51
N ARG A 97 12.24 11.84 -6.58
CA ARG A 97 12.90 10.52 -6.62
C ARG A 97 12.33 9.61 -7.68
N LEU A 98 11.03 9.72 -7.96
CA LEU A 98 10.43 9.01 -9.07
C LEU A 98 11.14 9.35 -10.40
N GLY A 99 11.48 10.62 -10.66
CA GLY A 99 12.23 11.06 -11.85
C GLY A 99 13.72 10.66 -11.89
N GLU A 100 14.29 10.17 -10.79
CA GLU A 100 15.69 9.70 -10.72
C GLU A 100 15.84 8.18 -10.88
N ILE A 101 14.74 7.42 -10.90
CA ILE A 101 14.75 5.96 -10.95
C ILE A 101 15.02 5.47 -12.38
N THR A 102 16.28 5.41 -12.74
CA THR A 102 16.74 4.67 -13.91
C THR A 102 16.81 3.16 -13.59
N GLY A 103 15.71 2.44 -13.76
CA GLY A 103 15.73 0.99 -13.98
C GLY A 103 15.74 0.06 -12.77
N LYS A 104 15.50 0.55 -11.54
CA LYS A 104 15.19 -0.30 -10.38
C LYS A 104 14.05 0.34 -9.60
N PHE A 105 12.98 -0.42 -9.44
CA PHE A 105 11.89 -0.07 -8.52
C PHE A 105 12.47 0.01 -7.11
N ASP A 106 12.83 1.19 -6.68
CA ASP A 106 13.21 1.41 -5.28
C ASP A 106 11.89 1.56 -4.51
N ALA A 107 11.52 0.51 -3.79
CA ALA A 107 10.29 0.44 -3.00
C ALA A 107 10.24 1.51 -1.87
N HIS A 108 11.23 2.40 -1.82
CA HIS A 108 11.41 3.40 -0.78
C HIS A 108 11.57 4.81 -1.35
N SER A 109 10.49 5.41 -1.85
CA SER A 109 10.55 6.82 -2.25
C SER A 109 10.61 7.76 -1.03
N ILE A 110 10.16 7.30 0.15
CA ILE A 110 10.19 8.04 1.41
C ILE A 110 10.70 7.18 2.57
N THR A 111 11.21 7.82 3.63
CA THR A 111 11.71 7.16 4.84
C THR A 111 10.58 6.65 5.73
N LEU A 112 10.90 5.77 6.69
CA LEU A 112 9.92 5.31 7.69
C LEU A 112 9.36 6.48 8.53
N GLU A 113 10.20 7.44 8.94
CA GLU A 113 9.75 8.62 9.67
C GLU A 113 8.76 9.49 8.86
N GLU A 114 8.97 9.56 7.55
CA GLU A 114 8.05 10.23 6.64
C GLU A 114 6.73 9.44 6.48
N CYS A 115 6.80 8.10 6.46
CA CYS A 115 5.62 7.24 6.49
C CYS A 115 4.81 7.42 7.77
N GLU A 116 5.46 7.42 8.94
CA GLU A 116 4.83 7.67 10.24
C GLU A 116 4.08 9.01 10.26
N CYS A 117 4.69 10.06 9.69
CA CYS A 117 4.06 11.36 9.59
C CYS A 117 2.77 11.32 8.75
N LEU A 118 2.76 10.62 7.63
CA LEU A 118 1.57 10.45 6.80
C LEU A 118 0.55 9.52 7.48
N GLU A 119 1.00 8.46 8.15
CA GLU A 119 0.14 7.52 8.87
C GLU A 119 -0.67 8.23 9.96
N GLU A 120 -0.05 9.10 10.76
CA GLU A 120 -0.74 9.87 11.79
C GLU A 120 -1.90 10.72 11.22
N ILE A 121 -1.76 11.22 9.99
CA ILE A 121 -2.84 11.95 9.31
C ILE A 121 -3.92 10.97 8.80
N ALA A 122 -3.53 9.86 8.16
CA ALA A 122 -4.45 8.84 7.66
C ALA A 122 -5.26 8.20 8.80
N LYS A 123 -4.64 7.98 9.96
CA LYS A 123 -5.25 7.44 11.17
C LYS A 123 -6.41 8.30 11.69
N ARG A 124 -6.38 9.61 11.47
CA ARG A 124 -7.51 10.49 11.81
C ARG A 124 -8.78 10.11 11.05
N LYS A 125 -8.63 9.66 9.79
CA LYS A 125 -9.75 9.16 8.98
C LYS A 125 -10.31 7.85 9.56
N LEU A 126 -9.44 6.92 9.95
CA LEU A 126 -9.84 5.67 10.58
C LEU A 126 -10.61 5.94 11.90
N ILE A 127 -10.06 6.79 12.76
CA ILE A 127 -10.67 7.17 14.03
C ILE A 127 -12.00 7.94 13.81
N GLY A 128 -12.04 8.77 12.79
CA GLY A 128 -13.24 9.55 12.42
C GLY A 128 -14.29 8.75 11.64
N HIS A 129 -14.11 7.42 11.46
CA HIS A 129 -15.00 6.53 10.71
C HIS A 129 -15.16 6.89 9.22
N ASP A 130 -14.20 7.65 8.66
CA ASP A 130 -14.14 7.97 7.24
C ASP A 130 -13.27 6.92 6.51
N TYR A 131 -13.69 5.67 6.59
CA TYR A 131 -12.92 4.51 6.12
C TYR A 131 -12.63 4.53 4.62
N TYR A 132 -13.57 5.04 3.82
CA TYR A 132 -13.37 5.16 2.38
C TYR A 132 -12.18 6.06 2.03
N ASN A 133 -12.11 7.26 2.61
CA ASN A 133 -10.99 8.15 2.40
C ASN A 133 -9.71 7.66 3.10
N GLY A 134 -9.82 7.03 4.27
CA GLY A 134 -8.71 6.36 4.94
C GLY A 134 -8.04 5.31 4.07
N SER A 135 -8.82 4.47 3.39
CA SER A 135 -8.33 3.45 2.46
C SER A 135 -7.47 4.07 1.34
N HIS A 136 -7.89 5.18 0.72
CA HIS A 136 -7.07 5.89 -0.28
C HIS A 136 -5.74 6.39 0.28
N MET A 137 -5.76 6.95 1.50
CA MET A 137 -4.55 7.49 2.14
C MET A 137 -3.55 6.39 2.48
N TYR A 138 -3.99 5.27 3.05
CA TYR A 138 -3.12 4.14 3.37
C TYR A 138 -2.53 3.48 2.12
N ARG A 139 -3.32 3.30 1.06
CA ARG A 139 -2.80 2.79 -0.22
C ARG A 139 -1.70 3.68 -0.80
N PHE A 140 -1.87 4.99 -0.70
CA PHE A 140 -0.86 5.93 -1.15
C PHE A 140 0.45 5.82 -0.34
N ILE A 141 0.38 5.66 0.98
CA ILE A 141 1.59 5.41 1.80
C ILE A 141 2.30 4.14 1.32
N ILE A 142 1.56 3.06 1.03
CA ILE A 142 2.12 1.80 0.50
C ILE A 142 2.82 2.03 -0.86
N GLN A 143 2.24 2.84 -1.74
CA GLN A 143 2.88 3.19 -3.02
C GLN A 143 4.20 3.95 -2.81
N LEU A 144 4.29 4.80 -1.79
CA LEU A 144 5.50 5.53 -1.46
C LEU A 144 6.54 4.68 -0.73
N ASN A 145 6.11 3.74 0.10
CA ASN A 145 6.96 2.79 0.80
C ASN A 145 6.19 1.49 1.12
N GLY A 146 6.37 0.49 0.29
CA GLY A 146 5.70 -0.82 0.42
C GLY A 146 6.13 -1.64 1.65
N PHE A 147 7.21 -1.24 2.35
CA PHE A 147 7.71 -1.92 3.54
C PHE A 147 7.26 -1.28 4.86
N PHE A 148 6.29 -0.38 4.80
CA PHE A 148 5.68 0.22 5.99
C PHE A 148 4.43 -0.58 6.39
N SER A 149 4.59 -1.50 7.34
CA SER A 149 3.57 -2.48 7.75
C SER A 149 2.27 -1.87 8.26
N GLU A 150 2.37 -0.74 8.96
CA GLU A 150 1.22 -0.02 9.51
C GLU A 150 0.26 0.45 8.42
N ALA A 151 0.78 0.80 7.24
CA ALA A 151 -0.08 1.21 6.13
C ALA A 151 -0.89 0.04 5.55
N TRP A 152 -0.31 -1.15 5.45
CA TRP A 152 -1.02 -2.36 5.02
C TRP A 152 -2.14 -2.72 5.99
N VAL A 153 -1.85 -2.69 7.29
CA VAL A 153 -2.84 -2.95 8.33
C VAL A 153 -3.92 -1.87 8.34
N GLY A 154 -3.54 -0.59 8.26
CA GLY A 154 -4.49 0.52 8.20
C GLY A 154 -5.43 0.43 7.00
N TRP A 155 -4.92 0.03 5.82
CA TRP A 155 -5.75 -0.24 4.65
C TRP A 155 -6.70 -1.41 4.88
N ALA A 156 -6.20 -2.54 5.38
CA ALA A 156 -7.02 -3.71 5.69
C ALA A 156 -8.14 -3.39 6.68
N LEU A 157 -7.85 -2.62 7.74
CA LEU A 157 -8.86 -2.18 8.72
C LEU A 157 -9.94 -1.28 8.08
N CYS A 158 -9.55 -0.36 7.22
CA CYS A 158 -10.54 0.46 6.49
C CYS A 158 -11.47 -0.41 5.65
N GLU A 159 -10.93 -1.36 4.87
CA GLU A 159 -11.73 -2.25 4.03
C GLU A 159 -12.61 -3.20 4.88
N GLN A 160 -12.12 -3.64 6.05
CA GLN A 160 -12.88 -4.44 7.00
C GLN A 160 -14.12 -3.69 7.52
N GLU A 161 -13.95 -2.42 7.90
CA GLU A 161 -15.06 -1.58 8.38
C GLU A 161 -16.05 -1.23 7.25
N LEU A 162 -15.59 -1.23 6.00
CA LEU A 162 -16.46 -1.09 4.81
C LEU A 162 -17.17 -2.42 4.44
N GLY A 163 -16.84 -3.53 5.10
CA GLY A 163 -17.41 -4.85 4.82
C GLY A 163 -16.83 -5.54 3.58
N ASN A 164 -15.70 -5.06 3.06
CA ASN A 164 -15.06 -5.57 1.85
C ASN A 164 -14.13 -6.77 2.17
N TRP A 165 -14.67 -7.84 2.72
CA TRP A 165 -13.93 -9.00 3.23
C TRP A 165 -12.99 -9.66 2.22
N GLU A 166 -13.37 -9.68 0.94
CA GLU A 166 -12.53 -10.20 -0.14
C GLU A 166 -11.30 -9.32 -0.37
N ALA A 167 -11.47 -8.00 -0.31
CA ALA A 167 -10.36 -7.06 -0.40
C ALA A 167 -9.40 -7.23 0.78
N VAL A 168 -9.91 -7.40 2.01
CA VAL A 168 -9.07 -7.63 3.20
C VAL A 168 -8.24 -8.91 3.06
N ASP A 169 -8.83 -10.01 2.56
CA ASP A 169 -8.10 -11.27 2.31
C ASP A 169 -6.95 -11.03 1.31
N LEU A 170 -7.21 -10.30 0.23
CA LEU A 170 -6.20 -9.97 -0.78
C LEU A 170 -5.09 -9.07 -0.21
N ILE A 171 -5.44 -8.03 0.55
CA ILE A 171 -4.49 -7.11 1.17
C ILE A 171 -3.50 -7.86 2.06
N TYR A 172 -4.01 -8.73 2.95
CA TYR A 172 -3.11 -9.51 3.82
C TYR A 172 -2.28 -10.53 3.05
N GLN A 173 -2.79 -11.12 1.97
CA GLN A 173 -1.99 -11.98 1.11
C GLN A 173 -0.84 -11.20 0.47
N MET A 174 -1.12 -10.03 -0.11
CA MET A 174 -0.10 -9.16 -0.70
C MET A 174 0.91 -8.69 0.35
N ALA A 175 0.46 -8.23 1.50
CA ALA A 175 1.34 -7.77 2.58
C ALA A 175 2.28 -8.88 3.07
N LEU A 176 1.78 -10.11 3.22
CA LEU A 176 2.58 -11.29 3.61
C LEU A 176 3.52 -11.78 2.49
N GLU A 177 3.24 -11.47 1.24
CA GLU A 177 4.15 -11.73 0.14
C GLU A 177 5.30 -10.73 0.12
N PHE A 178 5.02 -9.45 0.34
CA PHE A 178 6.02 -8.39 0.45
C PHE A 178 6.88 -8.51 1.72
N MET A 179 6.24 -8.77 2.86
CA MET A 179 6.87 -8.82 4.18
C MET A 179 6.49 -10.11 4.92
N PRO A 180 7.01 -11.27 4.46
CA PRO A 180 6.54 -12.58 4.92
C PRO A 180 6.83 -12.88 6.40
N TYR A 181 7.66 -12.06 7.04
CA TYR A 181 8.12 -12.23 8.42
C TYR A 181 7.84 -11.01 9.31
N ASP A 182 7.12 -10.04 8.79
CA ASP A 182 6.68 -8.91 9.60
C ASP A 182 5.63 -9.38 10.61
N TYR A 183 6.00 -9.33 11.90
CA TYR A 183 5.14 -9.87 12.97
C TYR A 183 3.84 -9.09 13.14
N TYR A 184 3.85 -7.79 12.84
CA TYR A 184 2.67 -6.94 12.94
C TYR A 184 1.63 -7.35 11.92
N ILE A 185 2.03 -7.54 10.66
CA ILE A 185 1.16 -8.07 9.60
C ILE A 185 0.68 -9.47 9.95
N ILE A 186 1.57 -10.35 10.44
CA ILE A 186 1.24 -11.72 10.82
C ILE A 186 0.12 -11.76 11.87
N LEU A 187 0.22 -10.93 12.91
CA LEU A 187 -0.77 -10.91 13.99
C LEU A 187 -2.14 -10.39 13.49
N PHE A 188 -2.15 -9.26 12.78
CA PHE A 188 -3.41 -8.71 12.26
C PHE A 188 -4.07 -9.60 11.20
N ALA A 189 -3.27 -10.23 10.31
CA ALA A 189 -3.78 -11.20 9.36
C ALA A 189 -4.38 -12.43 10.07
N ALA A 190 -3.72 -12.93 11.12
CA ALA A 190 -4.24 -14.06 11.89
C ALA A 190 -5.57 -13.72 12.58
N ASP A 191 -5.66 -12.55 13.22
CA ASP A 191 -6.89 -12.08 13.87
C ASP A 191 -8.03 -11.94 12.86
N PHE A 192 -7.74 -11.41 11.67
CA PHE A 192 -8.71 -11.37 10.58
C PHE A 192 -9.20 -12.77 10.20
N TYR A 193 -8.29 -13.74 9.95
CA TYR A 193 -8.69 -15.09 9.56
C TYR A 193 -9.44 -15.83 10.67
N ILE A 194 -9.14 -15.55 11.94
CA ILE A 194 -9.91 -16.05 13.09
C ILE A 194 -11.33 -15.48 13.04
N SER A 195 -11.46 -14.17 12.82
CA SER A 195 -12.76 -13.48 12.82
C SER A 195 -13.73 -14.01 11.75
N ILE A 196 -13.18 -14.42 10.58
CA ILE A 196 -13.95 -15.02 9.48
C ILE A 196 -13.98 -16.55 9.52
N ASN A 197 -13.63 -17.15 10.67
CA ASN A 197 -13.64 -18.60 10.92
C ASN A 197 -12.72 -19.43 10.00
N ARG A 198 -11.61 -18.85 9.52
CA ARG A 198 -10.56 -19.53 8.74
C ARG A 198 -9.37 -19.87 9.62
N LYS A 199 -9.61 -20.62 10.71
CA LYS A 199 -8.63 -20.92 11.76
C LYS A 199 -7.37 -21.61 11.24
N GLU A 200 -7.49 -22.54 10.30
CA GLU A 200 -6.35 -23.25 9.73
C GLU A 200 -5.38 -22.30 9.04
N LYS A 201 -5.91 -21.27 8.35
CA LYS A 201 -5.07 -20.23 7.69
C LYS A 201 -4.37 -19.36 8.73
N ALA A 202 -5.07 -18.98 9.79
CA ALA A 202 -4.49 -18.22 10.89
C ALA A 202 -3.34 -18.99 11.56
N ILE A 203 -3.55 -20.27 11.89
CA ILE A 203 -2.52 -21.15 12.49
C ILE A 203 -1.30 -21.24 11.58
N ALA A 204 -1.50 -21.48 10.27
CA ALA A 204 -0.40 -21.62 9.32
C ALA A 204 0.46 -20.34 9.24
N ILE A 205 -0.15 -19.16 9.27
CA ILE A 205 0.55 -17.86 9.25
C ILE A 205 1.32 -17.65 10.56
N LEU A 206 0.69 -17.90 11.70
CA LEU A 206 1.31 -17.76 13.02
C LEU A 206 2.49 -18.73 13.22
N GLU A 207 2.35 -20.00 12.80
CA GLU A 207 3.44 -20.97 12.90
C GLU A 207 4.62 -20.60 11.99
N LYS A 208 4.34 -20.07 10.79
CA LYS A 208 5.39 -19.55 9.89
C LYS A 208 6.16 -18.39 10.53
N GLY A 209 5.45 -17.41 11.12
CA GLY A 209 6.08 -16.29 11.83
C GLY A 209 6.88 -16.72 13.05
N LYS A 210 6.33 -17.64 13.84
CA LYS A 210 7.03 -18.23 15.00
C LYS A 210 8.33 -18.95 14.59
N GLN A 211 8.28 -19.74 13.52
CA GLN A 211 9.47 -20.45 13.04
C GLN A 211 10.55 -19.47 12.57
N GLN A 212 10.19 -18.37 11.95
CA GLN A 212 11.15 -17.33 11.56
C GLN A 212 11.82 -16.70 12.78
N LEU A 213 11.04 -16.33 13.80
CA LEU A 213 11.61 -15.75 15.03
C LEU A 213 12.56 -16.72 15.76
N ILE A 214 12.31 -18.03 15.70
CA ILE A 214 13.23 -19.05 16.19
C ILE A 214 14.53 -19.05 15.36
N THR A 215 14.40 -19.00 14.04
CA THR A 215 15.55 -18.96 13.13
C THR A 215 16.42 -17.73 13.36
N ASP A 216 15.81 -16.60 13.69
CA ASP A 216 16.48 -15.34 13.97
C ASP A 216 16.96 -15.20 15.43
N HIS A 217 16.82 -16.26 16.25
CA HIS A 217 17.18 -16.27 17.67
C HIS A 217 16.44 -15.22 18.51
N LEU A 218 15.15 -14.98 18.18
CA LEU A 218 14.28 -13.98 18.82
C LEU A 218 13.21 -14.59 19.73
N GLU A 219 13.41 -15.81 20.27
CA GLU A 219 12.44 -16.54 21.12
C GLU A 219 12.10 -15.81 22.43
N ASN A 220 12.94 -14.86 22.84
CA ASN A 220 12.69 -14.01 24.00
C ASN A 220 12.02 -12.68 23.69
N SER A 221 11.74 -12.39 22.40
CA SER A 221 11.14 -11.14 21.96
C SER A 221 9.67 -11.04 22.38
N GLN A 222 9.16 -9.82 22.41
CA GLN A 222 7.74 -9.57 22.64
C GLN A 222 6.89 -10.17 21.51
N SER A 223 7.33 -10.03 20.26
CA SER A 223 6.67 -10.58 19.08
C SER A 223 6.48 -12.10 19.15
N PHE A 224 7.49 -12.83 19.67
CA PHE A 224 7.39 -14.28 19.86
C PHE A 224 6.33 -14.65 20.90
N LYS A 225 6.25 -13.90 22.00
CA LYS A 225 5.23 -14.11 23.04
C LYS A 225 3.82 -13.87 22.49
N GLU A 226 3.62 -12.77 21.76
CA GLU A 226 2.34 -12.42 21.15
C GLU A 226 1.87 -13.48 20.15
N ILE A 227 2.76 -13.96 19.26
CA ILE A 227 2.45 -15.05 18.33
C ILE A 227 2.10 -16.34 19.10
N GLN A 228 2.83 -16.67 20.18
CA GLN A 228 2.51 -17.85 21.00
C GLN A 228 1.15 -17.73 21.69
N GLU A 229 0.79 -16.54 22.17
CA GLU A 229 -0.50 -16.30 22.79
C GLU A 229 -1.63 -16.42 21.78
N SER A 230 -1.47 -15.83 20.61
CA SER A 230 -2.43 -15.97 19.50
C SER A 230 -2.61 -17.44 19.11
N LEU A 231 -1.53 -18.21 18.97
CA LEU A 231 -1.64 -19.66 18.68
C LEU A 231 -2.43 -20.42 19.75
N LYS A 232 -2.23 -20.11 21.05
CA LYS A 232 -2.99 -20.76 22.13
C LYS A 232 -4.47 -20.40 22.11
N SER A 233 -4.82 -19.22 21.61
CA SER A 233 -6.21 -18.76 21.55
C SER A 233 -7.00 -19.39 20.39
N VAL A 234 -6.33 -19.85 19.36
CA VAL A 234 -6.95 -20.41 18.14
C VAL A 234 -7.16 -21.93 18.23
N VAL A 235 -6.28 -22.63 18.96
CA VAL A 235 -6.31 -24.08 19.17
C VAL A 235 -7.33 -24.40 20.26
#